data_fce8a7a9c25fe1cde100571d7da65698
#
_entry.id   fce8a7a9c25fe1cde100571d7da65698
#
_cell.length_a   1.000
_cell.length_b   1.000
_cell.length_c   1.000
_cell.angle_alpha   90.00
_cell.angle_beta   90.00
_cell.angle_gamma   90.00
#
_symmetry.space_group_name_H-M   'P 1'
#
loop_
_entity.id
_entity.type
_entity.pdbx_description
1 polymer ?
#
loop_
_entity_poly.entity_id
_entity_poly.type
_entity_poly.pdbx_seq_one_letter_code
_entity_poly.pdbx_strand_id
1 'polypeptide(L)'
;MAIQAPKGTKDVTPRESYKWQYIEKIARETCDNFGFSEIRTPVIEHTELFLRGVGDTTDIVQKEMYTFDDKGGRSITLKPEGTAGAARMFIENNLFNDPQPTKMYYLYCPVFRYDKPQAGRLREHHQFGVEVYGAPRASI
;
A
#
# COMPACT_ATOMS: atom_id res chain seq x y z
N MET A 1 -22.14 -23.58 -12.14
CA MET A 1 -20.68 -23.42 -11.93
C MET A 1 -20.49 -22.80 -10.55
N ALA A 2 -19.59 -23.33 -9.72
CA ALA A 2 -19.26 -22.66 -8.45
C ALA A 2 -18.46 -21.37 -8.74
N ILE A 3 -18.79 -20.30 -8.02
CA ILE A 3 -18.05 -19.03 -8.10
C ILE A 3 -16.68 -19.25 -7.45
N GLN A 4 -15.61 -18.82 -8.12
CA GLN A 4 -14.23 -18.92 -7.66
C GLN A 4 -13.65 -17.50 -7.45
N ALA A 5 -12.60 -17.42 -6.65
CA ALA A 5 -11.84 -16.16 -6.50
C ALA A 5 -11.31 -15.68 -7.86
N PRO A 6 -11.27 -14.37 -8.09
CA PRO A 6 -10.71 -13.81 -9.33
C PRO A 6 -9.27 -14.27 -9.56
N LYS A 7 -8.91 -14.45 -10.83
CA LYS A 7 -7.56 -14.86 -11.21
C LYS A 7 -6.50 -13.89 -10.68
N GLY A 8 -5.53 -14.42 -9.94
CA GLY A 8 -4.46 -13.62 -9.33
C GLY A 8 -4.79 -13.09 -7.93
N THR A 9 -5.89 -13.55 -7.34
CA THR A 9 -6.21 -13.36 -5.92
C THR A 9 -6.16 -14.69 -5.19
N LYS A 10 -5.97 -14.67 -3.89
CA LYS A 10 -5.91 -15.87 -3.05
C LYS A 10 -6.53 -15.59 -1.67
N ASP A 11 -7.40 -16.48 -1.23
CA ASP A 11 -7.90 -16.47 0.14
C ASP A 11 -6.82 -16.90 1.13
N VAL A 12 -6.80 -16.28 2.31
CA VAL A 12 -6.05 -16.74 3.47
C VAL A 12 -6.99 -17.53 4.36
N THR A 13 -6.88 -18.85 4.30
CA THR A 13 -7.77 -19.74 5.05
C THR A 13 -7.35 -19.85 6.53
N PRO A 14 -8.23 -20.37 7.44
CA PRO A 14 -7.85 -20.63 8.83
C PRO A 14 -6.63 -21.54 9.00
N ARG A 15 -6.32 -22.36 7.99
CA ARG A 15 -5.14 -23.25 8.00
C ARG A 15 -3.82 -22.51 7.80
N GLU A 16 -3.87 -21.28 7.26
CA GLU A 16 -2.69 -20.48 6.92
C GLU A 16 -2.63 -19.14 7.67
N SER A 17 -3.75 -18.66 8.21
CA SER A 17 -3.85 -17.35 8.84
C SER A 17 -2.87 -17.12 9.99
N TYR A 18 -2.51 -18.19 10.73
CA TYR A 18 -1.51 -18.10 11.81
C TYR A 18 -0.13 -17.66 11.32
N LYS A 19 0.24 -17.97 10.07
CA LYS A 19 1.51 -17.55 9.47
C LYS A 19 1.53 -16.04 9.22
N TRP A 20 0.39 -15.51 8.74
CA TRP A 20 0.18 -14.08 8.54
C TRP A 20 0.26 -13.34 9.87
N GLN A 21 -0.51 -13.79 10.87
CA GLN A 21 -0.51 -13.22 12.22
C GLN A 21 0.88 -13.21 12.85
N TYR A 22 1.67 -14.28 12.64
CA TYR A 22 3.04 -14.35 13.15
C TYR A 22 3.95 -13.30 12.52
N ILE A 23 3.94 -13.17 11.19
CA ILE A 23 4.73 -12.17 10.46
C ILE A 23 4.30 -10.76 10.85
N GLU A 24 3.00 -10.52 10.90
CA GLU A 24 2.42 -9.23 11.29
C GLU A 24 2.81 -8.82 12.71
N LYS A 25 2.81 -9.76 13.64
CA LYS A 25 3.26 -9.54 15.01
C LYS A 25 4.73 -9.11 15.06
N ILE A 26 5.62 -9.86 14.40
CA ILE A 26 7.06 -9.53 14.37
C ILE A 26 7.30 -8.16 13.73
N ALA A 27 6.64 -7.88 12.60
CA ALA A 27 6.77 -6.59 11.93
C ALA A 27 6.34 -5.43 12.83
N ARG A 28 5.22 -5.57 13.53
CA ARG A 28 4.71 -4.58 14.49
C ARG A 28 5.69 -4.37 15.64
N GLU A 29 6.08 -5.43 16.34
CA GLU A 29 7.02 -5.36 17.48
C GLU A 29 8.35 -4.72 17.04
N THR A 30 8.84 -5.03 15.85
CA THR A 30 10.05 -4.42 15.30
C THR A 30 9.86 -2.92 15.07
N CYS A 31 8.77 -2.51 14.42
CA CYS A 31 8.47 -1.11 14.18
C CYS A 31 8.34 -0.32 15.50
N ASP A 32 7.63 -0.87 16.47
CA ASP A 32 7.45 -0.25 17.78
C ASP A 32 8.79 -0.04 18.49
N ASN A 33 9.70 -1.02 18.43
CA ASN A 33 11.05 -0.93 19.03
C ASN A 33 11.91 0.16 18.35
N PHE A 34 11.66 0.48 17.09
CA PHE A 34 12.35 1.55 16.37
C PHE A 34 11.59 2.89 16.36
N GLY A 35 10.49 2.98 17.11
CA GLY A 35 9.69 4.21 17.27
C GLY A 35 8.87 4.58 16.03
N PHE A 36 8.46 3.60 15.23
CA PHE A 36 7.53 3.81 14.12
C PHE A 36 6.08 3.67 14.59
N SER A 37 5.19 4.49 14.06
CA SER A 37 3.75 4.43 14.29
C SER A 37 2.99 3.84 13.11
N GLU A 38 2.00 2.98 13.38
CA GLU A 38 1.18 2.37 12.33
C GLU A 38 0.30 3.41 11.64
N ILE A 39 0.25 3.34 10.31
CA ILE A 39 -0.70 4.08 9.49
C ILE A 39 -1.53 3.11 8.63
N ARG A 40 -2.73 3.53 8.28
CA ARG A 40 -3.62 2.83 7.36
C ARG A 40 -4.21 3.82 6.38
N THR A 41 -3.96 3.59 5.10
CA THR A 41 -4.50 4.40 4.00
C THR A 41 -5.65 3.66 3.31
N PRO A 42 -6.60 4.38 2.68
CA PRO A 42 -7.64 3.76 1.86
C PRO A 42 -7.08 2.82 0.80
N VAL A 43 -7.90 1.85 0.39
CA VAL A 43 -7.57 0.95 -0.73
C VAL A 43 -7.74 1.67 -2.06
N ILE A 44 -8.70 2.59 -2.14
CA ILE A 44 -9.00 3.40 -3.32
C ILE A 44 -8.44 4.82 -3.14
N GLU A 45 -7.85 5.34 -4.19
CA GLU A 45 -7.31 6.69 -4.25
C GLU A 45 -7.69 7.35 -5.58
N HIS A 46 -7.59 8.68 -5.66
CA HIS A 46 -7.69 9.35 -6.95
C HIS A 46 -6.55 8.91 -7.87
N THR A 47 -6.87 8.57 -9.11
CA THR A 47 -5.89 8.13 -10.11
C THR A 47 -4.72 9.10 -10.26
N GLU A 48 -5.01 10.39 -10.16
CA GLU A 48 -4.04 11.48 -10.26
C GLU A 48 -2.88 11.38 -9.25
N LEU A 49 -3.14 10.80 -8.06
CA LEU A 49 -2.09 10.58 -7.05
C LEU A 49 -0.93 9.75 -7.60
N PHE A 50 -1.24 8.70 -8.35
CA PHE A 50 -0.25 7.78 -8.90
C PHE A 50 0.40 8.33 -10.17
N LEU A 51 -0.33 9.09 -10.97
CA LEU A 51 0.22 9.75 -12.16
C LEU A 51 1.32 10.75 -11.81
N ARG A 52 1.13 11.52 -10.74
CA ARG A 52 2.13 12.51 -10.27
C ARG A 52 3.38 11.90 -9.65
N GLY A 53 3.24 10.76 -8.98
CA GLY A 53 4.34 10.16 -8.19
C GLY A 53 5.30 9.29 -8.99
N VAL A 54 4.82 8.64 -10.03
CA VAL A 54 5.57 7.59 -10.75
C VAL A 54 6.04 8.07 -12.14
N GLY A 55 5.55 9.24 -12.61
CA GLY A 55 5.78 9.75 -13.97
C GLY A 55 4.92 9.02 -15.02
N ASP A 56 4.44 9.77 -16.00
CA ASP A 56 3.49 9.31 -17.03
C ASP A 56 4.02 8.15 -17.92
N THR A 57 5.28 7.78 -17.79
CA THR A 57 6.00 6.86 -18.69
C THR A 57 6.30 5.49 -18.11
N THR A 58 5.95 5.22 -16.85
CA THR A 58 6.22 3.90 -16.27
C THR A 58 5.15 2.88 -16.66
N ASP A 59 5.57 1.66 -16.97
CA ASP A 59 4.68 0.53 -17.33
C ASP A 59 3.59 0.28 -16.27
N ILE A 60 3.86 0.59 -15.00
CA ILE A 60 2.92 0.45 -13.88
C ILE A 60 1.71 1.36 -14.08
N VAL A 61 1.93 2.62 -14.47
CA VAL A 61 0.86 3.60 -14.66
C VAL A 61 0.00 3.26 -15.88
N GLN A 62 0.60 2.78 -16.96
CA GLN A 62 -0.11 2.60 -18.22
C GLN A 62 -0.79 1.23 -18.38
N LYS A 63 -0.29 0.17 -17.74
CA LYS A 63 -0.72 -1.21 -18.04
C LYS A 63 -1.20 -2.02 -16.83
N GLU A 64 -0.83 -1.63 -15.62
CA GLU A 64 -1.00 -2.50 -14.46
C GLU A 64 -1.97 -1.97 -13.39
N MET A 65 -2.48 -0.74 -13.50
CA MET A 65 -3.43 -0.19 -12.53
C MET A 65 -4.86 -0.65 -12.80
N TYR A 66 -5.61 -0.91 -11.74
CA TYR A 66 -7.06 -1.08 -11.78
C TYR A 66 -7.72 0.28 -11.61
N THR A 67 -8.05 0.92 -12.71
CA THR A 67 -8.66 2.26 -12.74
C THR A 67 -10.09 2.18 -13.27
N PHE A 68 -10.99 2.94 -12.66
CA PHE A 68 -12.41 3.01 -13.03
C PHE A 68 -13.00 4.36 -12.62
N ASP A 69 -14.11 4.73 -13.22
CA ASP A 69 -14.86 5.91 -12.81
C ASP A 69 -15.85 5.54 -11.70
N ASP A 70 -15.90 6.37 -10.66
CA ASP A 70 -16.94 6.26 -9.64
C ASP A 70 -18.29 6.78 -10.16
N LYS A 71 -19.35 6.63 -9.36
CA LYS A 71 -20.70 7.12 -9.75
C LYS A 71 -20.77 8.63 -9.94
N GLY A 72 -19.79 9.38 -9.46
CA GLY A 72 -19.67 10.83 -9.64
C GLY A 72 -18.78 11.23 -10.81
N GLY A 73 -18.32 10.28 -11.63
CA GLY A 73 -17.47 10.51 -12.78
C GLY A 73 -16.01 10.86 -12.43
N ARG A 74 -15.55 10.50 -11.22
CA ARG A 74 -14.17 10.73 -10.79
C ARG A 74 -13.35 9.49 -11.06
N SER A 75 -12.16 9.66 -11.65
CA SER A 75 -11.24 8.56 -11.90
C SER A 75 -10.58 8.08 -10.60
N ILE A 76 -10.83 6.82 -10.26
CA ILE A 76 -10.40 6.14 -9.04
C ILE A 76 -9.53 4.95 -9.42
N THR A 77 -8.52 4.68 -8.60
CA THR A 77 -7.60 3.55 -8.78
C THR A 77 -7.52 2.73 -7.50
N LEU A 78 -7.54 1.40 -7.62
CA LEU A 78 -7.08 0.52 -6.55
C LEU A 78 -5.58 0.73 -6.37
N LYS A 79 -5.12 1.10 -5.18
CA LYS A 79 -3.71 1.46 -4.96
C LYS A 79 -2.74 0.36 -5.41
N PRO A 80 -1.79 0.67 -6.30
CA PRO A 80 -0.78 -0.28 -6.77
C PRO A 80 0.43 -0.41 -5.83
N GLU A 81 0.53 0.50 -4.83
CA GLU A 81 1.61 0.54 -3.84
C GLU A 81 1.19 1.39 -2.63
N GLY A 82 1.97 1.38 -1.53
CA GLY A 82 1.61 2.05 -0.28
C GLY A 82 2.17 3.47 -0.14
N THR A 83 3.32 3.76 -0.72
CA THR A 83 4.08 5.00 -0.48
C THR A 83 3.34 6.28 -0.89
N ALA A 84 2.70 6.30 -2.05
CA ALA A 84 1.96 7.48 -2.51
C ALA A 84 0.79 7.82 -1.58
N GLY A 85 0.05 6.80 -1.11
CA GLY A 85 -1.02 6.99 -0.13
C GLY A 85 -0.49 7.50 1.22
N ALA A 86 0.67 7.00 1.67
CA ALA A 86 1.32 7.48 2.89
C ALA A 86 1.76 8.95 2.76
N ALA A 87 2.37 9.33 1.64
CA ALA A 87 2.77 10.71 1.37
C ALA A 87 1.57 11.67 1.31
N ARG A 88 0.49 11.28 0.61
CA ARG A 88 -0.76 12.05 0.60
C ARG A 88 -1.30 12.25 2.01
N MET A 89 -1.41 11.17 2.79
CA MET A 89 -1.92 11.20 4.16
C MET A 89 -1.07 12.12 5.05
N PHE A 90 0.26 12.06 4.94
CA PHE A 90 1.19 12.91 5.67
C PHE A 90 0.95 14.40 5.38
N ILE A 91 0.75 14.76 4.11
CA ILE A 91 0.50 16.14 3.67
C ILE A 91 -0.90 16.60 4.09
N GLU A 92 -1.93 15.80 3.79
CA GLU A 92 -3.34 16.13 4.03
C GLU A 92 -3.65 16.37 5.52
N ASN A 93 -3.00 15.60 6.40
CA ASN A 93 -3.16 15.75 7.84
C ASN A 93 -2.14 16.71 8.49
N ASN A 94 -1.35 17.42 7.69
CA ASN A 94 -0.36 18.40 8.16
C ASN A 94 0.67 17.83 9.15
N LEU A 95 1.03 16.54 9.03
CA LEU A 95 1.96 15.87 9.95
C LEU A 95 3.38 16.45 9.88
N PHE A 96 3.69 17.25 8.87
CA PHE A 96 4.93 18.01 8.80
C PHE A 96 5.06 19.11 9.87
N ASN A 97 3.96 19.46 10.55
CA ASN A 97 3.96 20.37 11.70
C ASN A 97 4.30 19.66 13.01
N ASP A 98 4.26 18.34 13.04
CA ASP A 98 4.64 17.56 14.22
C ASP A 98 6.17 17.49 14.41
N PRO A 99 6.66 17.12 15.59
CA PRO A 99 8.09 16.91 15.79
C PRO A 99 8.68 15.91 14.79
N GLN A 100 9.77 16.32 14.14
CA GLN A 100 10.46 15.52 13.12
C GLN A 100 11.67 14.76 13.71
N PRO A 101 12.05 13.60 13.14
CA PRO A 101 11.44 12.92 12.00
C PRO A 101 10.14 12.20 12.33
N THR A 102 9.17 12.24 11.42
CA THR A 102 7.98 11.41 11.49
C THR A 102 8.30 10.02 10.94
N LYS A 103 8.15 8.99 11.78
CA LYS A 103 8.40 7.58 11.43
C LYS A 103 7.09 6.82 11.38
N MET A 104 6.74 6.27 10.23
CA MET A 104 5.46 5.59 10.00
C MET A 104 5.69 4.24 9.33
N TYR A 105 4.81 3.28 9.59
CA TYR A 105 4.76 2.02 8.86
C TYR A 105 3.33 1.63 8.49
N TYR A 106 3.18 0.86 7.42
CA TYR A 106 1.93 0.21 7.05
C TYR A 106 2.16 -1.30 6.96
N LEU A 107 1.22 -2.06 7.50
CA LEU A 107 1.27 -3.51 7.55
C LEU A 107 0.07 -4.13 6.82
N TYR A 108 -1.13 -3.58 7.03
CA TYR A 108 -2.34 -3.96 6.32
C TYR A 108 -2.48 -3.10 5.06
N CYS A 109 -1.69 -3.42 4.05
CA CYS A 109 -1.66 -2.67 2.81
C CYS A 109 -1.89 -3.59 1.61
N PRO A 110 -3.16 -4.00 1.33
CA PRO A 110 -3.46 -4.69 0.10
C PRO A 110 -3.21 -3.74 -1.08
N VAL A 111 -2.47 -4.22 -2.07
CA VAL A 111 -2.14 -3.50 -3.30
C VAL A 111 -2.51 -4.34 -4.50
N PHE A 112 -2.83 -3.68 -5.60
CA PHE A 112 -3.46 -4.28 -6.77
C PHE A 112 -2.72 -3.91 -8.04
N ARG A 113 -2.26 -4.93 -8.79
CA ARG A 113 -1.59 -4.75 -10.09
C ARG A 113 -2.11 -5.76 -11.08
N TYR A 114 -2.45 -5.32 -12.29
CA TYR A 114 -2.91 -6.19 -13.37
C TYR A 114 -1.74 -6.95 -14.01
N ASP A 115 -1.00 -7.63 -13.18
CA ASP A 115 0.13 -8.46 -13.60
C ASP A 115 -0.32 -9.78 -14.23
N LYS A 116 0.57 -10.39 -15.04
CA LYS A 116 0.41 -11.78 -15.43
C LYS A 116 0.67 -12.67 -14.21
N PRO A 117 -0.35 -13.35 -13.66
CA PRO A 117 -0.16 -14.15 -12.46
C PRO A 117 0.80 -15.30 -12.70
N GLN A 118 1.73 -15.48 -11.74
CA GLN A 118 2.66 -16.61 -11.71
C GLN A 118 3.01 -16.93 -10.25
N ALA A 119 3.81 -17.96 -10.01
CA ALA A 119 4.24 -18.30 -8.67
C ALA A 119 4.93 -17.10 -7.98
N GLY A 120 4.40 -16.69 -6.82
CA GLY A 120 4.92 -15.54 -6.07
C GLY A 120 4.53 -14.16 -6.61
N ARG A 121 3.76 -14.07 -7.72
CA ARG A 121 3.30 -12.79 -8.28
C ARG A 121 1.78 -12.83 -8.49
N LEU A 122 1.06 -12.23 -7.57
CA LEU A 122 -0.39 -12.14 -7.58
C LEU A 122 -0.85 -10.74 -8.01
N ARG A 123 -2.10 -10.63 -8.44
CA ARG A 123 -2.75 -9.34 -8.76
C ARG A 123 -3.14 -8.57 -7.52
N GLU A 124 -3.44 -9.27 -6.44
CA GLU A 124 -3.59 -8.73 -5.11
C GLU A 124 -2.49 -9.30 -4.22
N HIS A 125 -1.72 -8.44 -3.58
CA HIS A 125 -0.70 -8.83 -2.60
C HIS A 125 -0.63 -7.79 -1.48
N HIS A 126 -0.03 -8.15 -0.36
CA HIS A 126 0.12 -7.25 0.77
C HIS A 126 1.54 -6.69 0.82
N GLN A 127 1.65 -5.40 1.12
CA GLN A 127 2.92 -4.74 1.36
C GLN A 127 3.07 -4.43 2.85
N PHE A 128 4.26 -4.69 3.37
CA PHE A 128 4.80 -4.04 4.55
C PHE A 128 5.76 -2.96 4.08
N GLY A 129 5.65 -1.75 4.63
CA GLY A 129 6.55 -0.65 4.30
C GLY A 129 6.75 0.29 5.47
N VAL A 130 7.88 0.97 5.46
CA VAL A 130 8.22 2.03 6.41
C VAL A 130 8.49 3.32 5.65
N GLU A 131 8.04 4.43 6.21
CA GLU A 131 8.19 5.77 5.65
C GLU A 131 8.78 6.68 6.72
N VAL A 132 9.78 7.46 6.34
CA VAL A 132 10.40 8.45 7.23
C VAL A 132 10.45 9.80 6.54
N TYR A 133 9.84 10.79 7.15
CA TYR A 133 9.81 12.17 6.64
C TYR A 133 10.53 13.11 7.60
N GLY A 134 11.17 14.14 7.05
CA GLY A 134 11.83 15.20 7.83
C GLY A 134 13.17 14.79 8.45
N ALA A 135 13.79 13.70 8.01
CA ALA A 135 15.12 13.30 8.46
C ALA A 135 16.19 13.95 7.55
N PRO A 136 17.09 14.80 8.06
CA PRO A 136 18.11 15.45 7.25
C PRO A 136 19.31 14.54 6.92
N ARG A 137 19.41 13.37 7.57
CA ARG A 137 20.53 12.42 7.41
C ARG A 137 20.01 10.99 7.38
N ALA A 138 20.83 10.07 6.87
CA ALA A 138 20.51 8.63 6.80
C ALA A 138 20.53 7.92 8.18
N SER A 139 21.16 8.51 9.18
CA SER A 139 21.15 7.99 10.56
C SER A 139 19.84 8.38 11.26
N ILE A 140 18.89 7.45 11.29
CA ILE A 140 17.53 7.64 11.85
C ILE A 140 17.32 6.66 12.99
#